data_ec8bcbe264b773195ee8f31a3974dc01
#
_entry.id   ec8bcbe264b773195ee8f31a3974dc01
#
_cell.length_a   1.000
_cell.length_b   1.000
_cell.length_c   1.000
_cell.angle_alpha   90.00
_cell.angle_beta   90.00
_cell.angle_gamma   90.00
#
_symmetry.space_group_name_H-M   'P 1'
#
loop_
_entity.id
_entity.type
_entity.pdbx_description
1 polymer ?
#
loop_
_entity_poly.entity_id
_entity_poly.type
_entity_poly.pdbx_seq_one_letter_code
_entity_poly.pdbx_strand_id
1 'polypeptide(L)'
;SCRLCNTVLGKIKNQDNSYSRTLIEYELPHELIKRLSESKEKEWNEMQNYLHYKNCLMERLSEKLDDNDTKPCGKCANCWPEGALSTKYSENSALEAGKFMQNIDIPINPKKRAGNSHAQVGLRFPIYQFPFIFGELEHEPGRALCYWGDAGWGEIAMEGKKNGFFDPRLIFPSVQMIKKRWKPDPFPNWLTYIPSQNHPELVANFAKELANILDIECFDAVNK
;
A
#
# COMPACT_ATOMS: atom_id res chain seq x y z
N SER A 1 2.96 9.59 -14.69
CA SER A 1 4.18 9.65 -15.48
C SER A 1 3.91 9.03 -16.85
N CYS A 2 3.95 9.88 -17.88
CA CYS A 2 3.57 9.51 -19.24
C CYS A 2 4.65 8.66 -19.91
N ARG A 3 4.62 7.33 -19.77
CA ARG A 3 5.47 6.40 -20.53
C ARG A 3 5.28 6.54 -22.05
N LEU A 4 4.11 6.95 -22.50
CA LEU A 4 3.78 7.20 -23.90
C LEU A 4 4.60 8.36 -24.51
N CYS A 5 4.94 9.39 -23.74
CA CYS A 5 5.75 10.50 -24.24
C CYS A 5 7.21 10.12 -24.49
N ASN A 6 7.74 9.10 -23.80
CA ASN A 6 9.14 8.71 -23.93
C ASN A 6 9.44 7.84 -25.15
N THR A 7 8.49 7.02 -25.58
CA THR A 7 8.77 5.97 -26.58
C THR A 7 8.31 6.37 -27.99
N VAL A 8 7.28 7.17 -28.12
CA VAL A 8 6.66 7.47 -29.42
C VAL A 8 7.20 8.73 -30.07
N LEU A 9 7.76 9.68 -29.33
CA LEU A 9 8.12 11.00 -29.88
C LEU A 9 9.61 11.35 -29.82
N GLY A 10 10.47 10.53 -29.25
CA GLY A 10 11.93 10.77 -29.20
C GLY A 10 12.35 12.10 -28.55
N LYS A 11 11.43 12.79 -27.88
CA LYS A 11 11.59 14.16 -27.39
C LYS A 11 12.13 14.25 -25.96
N ILE A 12 12.07 13.15 -25.22
CA ILE A 12 12.62 12.99 -23.88
C ILE A 12 13.49 11.75 -23.86
N LYS A 13 14.73 11.90 -23.44
CA LYS A 13 15.69 10.81 -23.27
C LYS A 13 15.71 10.43 -21.79
N ASN A 14 15.53 9.16 -21.50
CA ASN A 14 15.75 8.60 -20.17
C ASN A 14 17.12 7.94 -20.14
N GLN A 15 17.98 8.39 -19.27
CA GLN A 15 19.30 7.80 -19.03
C GLN A 15 19.52 7.77 -17.51
N ASP A 16 19.74 6.59 -16.95
CA ASP A 16 20.02 6.36 -15.52
C ASP A 16 18.99 7.00 -14.57
N ASN A 17 17.70 6.81 -14.85
CA ASN A 17 16.58 7.42 -14.12
C ASN A 17 16.51 8.95 -14.18
N SER A 18 17.33 9.60 -14.99
CA SER A 18 17.21 11.02 -15.28
C SER A 18 16.52 11.23 -16.63
N TYR A 19 15.65 12.22 -16.68
CA TYR A 19 14.94 12.61 -17.89
C TYR A 19 15.54 13.91 -18.42
N SER A 20 16.03 13.88 -19.64
CA SER A 20 16.54 15.07 -20.32
C SER A 20 15.72 15.37 -21.57
N ARG A 21 15.52 16.66 -21.85
CA ARG A 21 14.88 17.12 -23.08
C ARG A 21 15.83 16.88 -24.24
N THR A 22 15.34 16.39 -25.38
CA THR A 22 16.08 16.33 -26.62
C THR A 22 16.01 17.66 -27.35
N LEU A 23 16.83 17.85 -28.39
CA LEU A 23 16.82 19.06 -29.23
C LEU A 23 15.60 19.15 -30.17
N ILE A 24 14.77 18.12 -30.21
CA ILE A 24 13.57 18.10 -31.03
C ILE A 24 12.51 19.01 -30.38
N GLU A 25 12.00 19.95 -31.18
CA GLU A 25 10.95 20.85 -30.73
C GLU A 25 9.70 20.08 -30.29
N TYR A 26 9.16 20.46 -29.15
CA TYR A 26 8.05 19.75 -28.53
C TYR A 26 6.72 20.44 -28.82
N GLU A 27 5.89 19.77 -29.57
CA GLU A 27 4.47 20.10 -29.68
C GLU A 27 3.62 19.10 -28.89
N LEU A 28 2.73 19.62 -28.07
CA LEU A 28 1.76 18.79 -27.36
C LEU A 28 0.83 18.10 -28.37
N PRO A 29 0.70 16.77 -28.34
CA PRO A 29 -0.21 16.05 -29.22
C PRO A 29 -1.67 16.25 -28.77
N HIS A 30 -2.20 17.44 -28.96
CA HIS A 30 -3.53 17.84 -28.46
C HIS A 30 -4.64 16.87 -28.88
N GLU A 31 -4.65 16.42 -30.13
CA GLU A 31 -5.65 15.46 -30.64
C GLU A 31 -5.56 14.11 -29.94
N LEU A 32 -4.33 13.62 -29.68
CA LEU A 32 -4.14 12.37 -28.95
C LEU A 32 -4.60 12.52 -27.50
N ILE A 33 -4.24 13.61 -26.83
CA ILE A 33 -4.64 13.91 -25.46
C ILE A 33 -6.17 13.99 -25.37
N LYS A 34 -6.81 14.72 -26.28
CA LYS A 34 -8.26 14.84 -26.35
C LYS A 34 -8.93 13.49 -26.50
N ARG A 35 -8.51 12.69 -27.48
CA ARG A 35 -9.05 11.34 -27.69
C ARG A 35 -8.90 10.43 -26.49
N LEU A 36 -7.73 10.46 -25.80
CA LEU A 36 -7.50 9.67 -24.61
C LEU A 36 -8.38 10.14 -23.44
N SER A 37 -8.55 11.45 -23.29
CA SER A 37 -9.42 12.01 -22.25
C SER A 37 -10.90 11.63 -22.49
N GLU A 38 -11.38 11.76 -23.71
CA GLU A 38 -12.74 11.37 -24.09
C GLU A 38 -12.97 9.85 -23.87
N SER A 39 -11.97 9.02 -24.20
CA SER A 39 -12.05 7.57 -23.93
C SER A 39 -12.16 7.28 -22.45
N LYS A 40 -11.35 7.95 -21.62
CA LYS A 40 -11.40 7.78 -20.16
C LYS A 40 -12.68 8.27 -19.54
N GLU A 41 -13.22 9.37 -20.03
CA GLU A 41 -14.52 9.88 -19.59
C GLU A 41 -15.65 8.93 -19.97
N LYS A 42 -15.62 8.36 -21.18
CA LYS A 42 -16.57 7.33 -21.59
C LYS A 42 -16.50 6.09 -20.70
N GLU A 43 -15.30 5.55 -20.46
CA GLU A 43 -15.09 4.42 -19.56
C GLU A 43 -15.63 4.70 -18.14
N TRP A 44 -15.37 5.89 -17.62
CA TRP A 44 -15.89 6.32 -16.33
C TRP A 44 -17.42 6.36 -16.28
N ASN A 45 -18.04 6.96 -17.29
CA ASN A 45 -19.50 7.02 -17.39
C ASN A 45 -20.12 5.62 -17.52
N GLU A 46 -19.47 4.71 -18.23
CA GLU A 46 -19.92 3.33 -18.33
C GLU A 46 -19.85 2.59 -16.99
N MET A 47 -18.80 2.82 -16.18
CA MET A 47 -18.70 2.29 -14.82
C MET A 47 -19.81 2.85 -13.90
N GLN A 48 -20.07 4.16 -13.97
CA GLN A 48 -21.17 4.78 -13.21
C GLN A 48 -22.52 4.17 -13.59
N ASN A 49 -22.76 4.01 -14.90
CA ASN A 49 -23.99 3.40 -15.40
C ASN A 49 -24.15 1.94 -14.94
N TYR A 50 -23.05 1.19 -14.82
CA TYR A 50 -23.08 -0.17 -14.31
C TYR A 50 -23.59 -0.25 -12.86
N LEU A 51 -23.22 0.70 -12.00
CA LEU A 51 -23.67 0.75 -10.61
C LEU A 51 -25.20 0.94 -10.50
N HIS A 52 -25.82 1.59 -11.48
CA HIS A 52 -27.26 1.86 -11.50
C HIS A 52 -28.04 0.97 -12.46
N TYR A 53 -27.36 -0.02 -13.07
CA TYR A 53 -27.97 -0.90 -14.04
C TYR A 53 -29.01 -1.82 -13.38
N LYS A 54 -30.18 -1.98 -14.02
CA LYS A 54 -31.33 -2.70 -13.44
C LYS A 54 -31.51 -4.11 -13.95
N ASN A 55 -30.90 -4.44 -15.10
CA ASN A 55 -30.93 -5.78 -15.66
C ASN A 55 -29.74 -6.62 -15.19
N CYS A 56 -29.50 -7.76 -15.78
CA CYS A 56 -28.43 -8.67 -15.38
C CYS A 56 -27.04 -7.99 -15.42
N LEU A 57 -26.37 -7.93 -14.28
CA LEU A 57 -25.04 -7.32 -14.19
C LEU A 57 -23.96 -8.11 -14.93
N MET A 58 -24.06 -9.44 -14.90
CA MET A 58 -23.11 -10.30 -15.59
C MET A 58 -23.27 -10.26 -17.11
N GLU A 59 -24.51 -10.24 -17.61
CA GLU A 59 -24.78 -10.03 -19.02
C GLU A 59 -24.20 -8.71 -19.51
N ARG A 60 -24.44 -7.62 -18.77
CA ARG A 60 -23.86 -6.33 -19.09
C ARG A 60 -22.34 -6.32 -19.11
N LEU A 61 -21.71 -7.03 -18.17
CA LEU A 61 -20.26 -7.15 -18.11
C LEU A 61 -19.72 -7.94 -19.30
N SER A 62 -20.36 -9.07 -19.65
CA SER A 62 -19.98 -9.89 -20.80
C SER A 62 -20.10 -9.12 -22.11
N GLU A 63 -21.20 -8.36 -22.32
CA GLU A 63 -21.35 -7.46 -23.47
C GLU A 63 -20.20 -6.47 -23.61
N LYS A 64 -19.70 -5.92 -22.49
CA LYS A 64 -18.58 -4.98 -22.47
C LYS A 64 -17.22 -5.64 -22.69
N LEU A 65 -17.15 -6.94 -22.59
CA LEU A 65 -15.99 -7.78 -22.90
C LEU A 65 -16.10 -8.42 -24.30
N ASP A 66 -16.96 -7.88 -25.16
CA ASP A 66 -17.16 -8.31 -26.54
C ASP A 66 -17.69 -9.76 -26.68
N ASP A 67 -18.37 -10.26 -25.64
CA ASP A 67 -19.06 -11.55 -25.72
C ASP A 67 -20.43 -11.35 -26.41
N ASN A 68 -20.61 -12.02 -27.55
CA ASN A 68 -21.84 -11.90 -28.36
C ASN A 68 -22.96 -12.89 -27.96
N ASP A 69 -22.67 -13.87 -27.08
CA ASP A 69 -23.65 -14.87 -26.62
C ASP A 69 -24.00 -14.66 -25.15
N THR A 70 -24.36 -13.42 -24.81
CA THR A 70 -24.70 -13.05 -23.44
C THR A 70 -26.11 -13.48 -23.07
N LYS A 71 -26.27 -13.96 -21.82
CA LYS A 71 -27.57 -14.37 -21.26
C LYS A 71 -27.66 -13.94 -19.80
N PRO A 72 -28.87 -13.66 -19.30
CA PRO A 72 -29.07 -13.40 -17.88
C PRO A 72 -28.52 -14.54 -17.00
N CYS A 73 -27.67 -14.20 -16.05
CA CYS A 73 -26.94 -15.20 -15.24
C CYS A 73 -27.80 -15.89 -14.17
N GLY A 74 -28.97 -15.35 -13.84
CA GLY A 74 -29.90 -15.89 -12.85
C GLY A 74 -29.42 -15.80 -11.38
N LYS A 75 -28.21 -15.30 -11.11
CA LYS A 75 -27.57 -15.33 -9.77
C LYS A 75 -26.95 -14.00 -9.29
N CYS A 76 -26.91 -12.98 -10.13
CA CYS A 76 -26.47 -11.65 -9.66
C CYS A 76 -27.56 -10.97 -8.83
N ALA A 77 -27.22 -9.91 -8.13
CA ALA A 77 -28.15 -9.17 -7.27
C ALA A 77 -29.40 -8.68 -8.00
N ASN A 78 -29.31 -8.36 -9.29
CA ASN A 78 -30.46 -7.94 -10.09
C ASN A 78 -31.32 -9.11 -10.59
N CYS A 79 -30.72 -10.27 -10.88
CA CYS A 79 -31.46 -11.46 -11.27
C CYS A 79 -32.11 -12.19 -10.10
N TRP A 80 -31.46 -12.17 -8.95
CA TRP A 80 -31.92 -12.85 -7.73
C TRP A 80 -31.64 -11.97 -6.50
N PRO A 81 -32.47 -10.93 -6.28
CA PRO A 81 -32.29 -10.00 -5.17
C PRO A 81 -32.34 -10.66 -3.79
N GLU A 82 -33.13 -11.74 -3.64
CA GLU A 82 -33.27 -12.48 -2.36
C GLU A 82 -32.00 -13.26 -2.00
N GLY A 83 -31.20 -13.67 -2.96
CA GLY A 83 -29.91 -14.35 -2.75
C GLY A 83 -28.73 -13.42 -2.64
N ALA A 84 -28.92 -12.12 -2.83
CA ALA A 84 -27.86 -11.15 -2.63
C ALA A 84 -27.50 -11.01 -1.14
N LEU A 85 -26.20 -10.81 -0.86
CA LEU A 85 -25.76 -10.55 0.51
C LEU A 85 -26.41 -9.26 1.01
N SER A 86 -26.97 -9.32 2.22
CA SER A 86 -27.55 -8.15 2.89
C SER A 86 -26.45 -7.12 3.15
N THR A 87 -26.71 -5.86 2.82
CA THR A 87 -25.87 -4.73 3.23
C THR A 87 -26.20 -4.23 4.64
N LYS A 88 -27.27 -4.79 5.26
CA LYS A 88 -27.64 -4.48 6.63
C LYS A 88 -26.87 -5.39 7.59
N TYR A 89 -26.23 -4.82 8.56
CA TYR A 89 -25.51 -5.52 9.62
C TYR A 89 -25.92 -5.00 11.00
N SER A 90 -25.80 -5.82 12.01
CA SER A 90 -26.05 -5.42 13.39
C SER A 90 -24.85 -4.64 13.96
N GLU A 91 -25.10 -3.78 14.95
CA GLU A 91 -24.04 -3.09 15.67
C GLU A 91 -23.05 -4.09 16.30
N ASN A 92 -23.54 -5.22 16.81
CA ASN A 92 -22.67 -6.26 17.36
C ASN A 92 -21.74 -6.86 16.29
N SER A 93 -22.25 -7.13 15.10
CA SER A 93 -21.42 -7.62 13.98
C SER A 93 -20.34 -6.60 13.56
N ALA A 94 -20.68 -5.31 13.60
CA ALA A 94 -19.71 -4.24 13.32
C ALA A 94 -18.62 -4.18 14.39
N LEU A 95 -18.99 -4.30 15.68
CA LEU A 95 -18.05 -4.35 16.80
C LEU A 95 -17.12 -5.57 16.73
N GLU A 96 -17.65 -6.73 16.40
CA GLU A 96 -16.85 -7.96 16.24
C GLU A 96 -15.89 -7.86 15.06
N ALA A 97 -16.34 -7.32 13.94
CA ALA A 97 -15.48 -7.05 12.78
C ALA A 97 -14.35 -6.05 13.13
N GLY A 98 -14.67 -4.98 13.86
CA GLY A 98 -13.67 -4.03 14.36
C GLY A 98 -12.64 -4.69 15.27
N LYS A 99 -13.06 -5.52 16.23
CA LYS A 99 -12.17 -6.29 17.10
C LYS A 99 -11.30 -7.27 16.30
N PHE A 100 -11.86 -7.92 15.30
CA PHE A 100 -11.11 -8.79 14.41
C PHE A 100 -10.01 -8.02 13.66
N MET A 101 -10.36 -6.88 13.06
CA MET A 101 -9.40 -6.03 12.35
C MET A 101 -8.29 -5.49 13.26
N GLN A 102 -8.61 -5.18 14.52
CA GLN A 102 -7.62 -4.75 15.51
C GLN A 102 -6.63 -5.85 15.91
N ASN A 103 -6.97 -7.12 15.70
CA ASN A 103 -6.16 -8.27 16.11
C ASN A 103 -5.63 -9.11 14.93
N ILE A 104 -5.81 -8.66 13.70
CA ILE A 104 -5.32 -9.36 12.52
C ILE A 104 -3.78 -9.46 12.54
N ASP A 105 -3.24 -10.60 12.15
CA ASP A 105 -1.80 -10.77 11.97
C ASP A 105 -1.40 -10.40 10.54
N ILE A 106 -0.56 -9.38 10.40
CA ILE A 106 -0.13 -8.84 9.12
C ILE A 106 1.38 -9.03 8.99
N PRO A 107 1.85 -10.13 8.37
CA PRO A 107 3.26 -10.38 8.21
C PRO A 107 3.88 -9.45 7.16
N ILE A 108 5.10 -8.97 7.46
CA ILE A 108 5.95 -8.24 6.52
C ILE A 108 7.11 -9.16 6.17
N ASN A 109 7.07 -9.75 5.00
CA ASN A 109 8.12 -10.65 4.54
C ASN A 109 9.38 -9.85 4.17
N PRO A 110 10.57 -10.30 4.60
CA PRO A 110 11.82 -9.68 4.24
C PRO A 110 12.09 -9.83 2.73
N LYS A 111 12.85 -8.90 2.18
CA LYS A 111 13.34 -9.04 0.80
C LYS A 111 14.46 -10.07 0.78
N LYS A 112 14.31 -11.12 -0.01
CA LYS A 112 15.30 -12.18 -0.21
C LYS A 112 16.48 -11.78 -1.10
N ARG A 113 16.39 -10.66 -1.79
CA ARG A 113 17.45 -10.16 -2.68
C ARG A 113 17.62 -8.67 -2.49
N ALA A 114 18.86 -8.21 -2.38
CA ALA A 114 19.15 -6.80 -2.62
C ALA A 114 18.78 -6.48 -4.08
N GLY A 115 18.13 -5.34 -4.32
CA GLY A 115 17.70 -4.96 -5.70
C GLY A 115 18.87 -4.87 -6.68
N ASN A 116 18.60 -4.64 -7.96
CA ASN A 116 19.59 -4.57 -9.05
C ASN A 116 20.67 -3.48 -8.89
N SER A 117 20.67 -2.75 -7.79
CA SER A 117 21.58 -1.65 -7.48
C SER A 117 22.81 -2.06 -6.64
N HIS A 118 23.31 -3.30 -6.82
CA HIS A 118 24.49 -3.78 -6.08
C HIS A 118 25.69 -2.84 -6.20
N ALA A 119 25.96 -2.30 -7.40
CA ALA A 119 27.00 -1.33 -7.61
C ALA A 119 26.81 -0.08 -6.73
N GLN A 120 25.57 0.38 -6.58
CA GLN A 120 25.26 1.57 -5.78
C GLN A 120 25.34 1.26 -4.27
N VAL A 121 24.93 0.06 -3.82
CA VAL A 121 25.06 -0.35 -2.42
C VAL A 121 26.52 -0.52 -2.04
N GLY A 122 27.33 -1.16 -2.88
CA GLY A 122 28.79 -1.30 -2.67
C GLY A 122 29.53 0.04 -2.68
N LEU A 123 29.09 1.00 -3.50
CA LEU A 123 29.64 2.36 -3.50
C LEU A 123 29.26 3.16 -2.24
N ARG A 124 28.03 2.96 -1.75
CA ARG A 124 27.53 3.68 -0.58
C ARG A 124 28.00 3.08 0.74
N PHE A 125 28.26 1.77 0.77
CA PHE A 125 28.72 1.04 1.94
C PHE A 125 29.89 0.13 1.58
N PRO A 126 31.08 0.67 1.26
CA PRO A 126 32.23 -0.12 0.77
C PRO A 126 32.76 -1.13 1.80
N ILE A 127 32.44 -0.96 3.07
CA ILE A 127 32.85 -1.85 4.16
C ILE A 127 32.03 -3.14 4.16
N TYR A 128 30.79 -3.10 3.62
CA TYR A 128 29.89 -4.23 3.62
C TYR A 128 29.79 -4.84 2.22
N GLN A 129 30.38 -6.00 2.03
CA GLN A 129 30.14 -6.81 0.85
C GLN A 129 28.87 -7.63 1.08
N PHE A 130 27.71 -7.04 0.76
CA PHE A 130 26.45 -7.76 0.85
C PHE A 130 26.35 -8.79 -0.28
N PRO A 131 26.22 -10.08 0.02
CA PRO A 131 26.01 -11.08 -1.01
C PRO A 131 24.64 -10.89 -1.69
N PHE A 132 24.49 -11.45 -2.86
CA PHE A 132 23.27 -11.38 -3.66
C PHE A 132 22.02 -11.93 -2.95
N ILE A 133 22.24 -12.88 -2.04
CA ILE A 133 21.22 -13.57 -1.25
C ILE A 133 21.68 -13.43 0.19
N PHE A 134 20.83 -12.88 1.02
CA PHE A 134 21.12 -12.63 2.43
C PHE A 134 21.05 -13.89 3.31
N GLY A 135 20.97 -15.08 2.79
CA GLY A 135 21.02 -16.33 3.53
C GLY A 135 20.87 -16.23 5.06
N GLU A 136 21.97 -16.38 5.78
CA GLU A 136 22.03 -16.28 7.25
C GLU A 136 21.80 -14.85 7.80
N LEU A 137 21.87 -13.82 6.93
CA LEU A 137 21.61 -12.42 7.28
C LEU A 137 20.18 -11.99 6.92
N GLU A 138 19.31 -12.92 6.57
CA GLU A 138 17.91 -12.63 6.30
C GLU A 138 17.20 -12.20 7.61
N HIS A 139 16.53 -11.06 7.56
CA HIS A 139 15.72 -10.61 8.69
C HIS A 139 14.53 -11.54 8.90
N GLU A 140 14.14 -11.72 10.14
CA GLU A 140 12.88 -12.38 10.44
C GLU A 140 11.69 -11.61 9.84
N PRO A 141 10.59 -12.31 9.52
CA PRO A 141 9.37 -11.65 9.09
C PRO A 141 8.88 -10.66 10.14
N GLY A 142 8.76 -9.40 9.74
CA GLY A 142 8.18 -8.37 10.61
C GLY A 142 6.67 -8.48 10.73
N ARG A 143 6.07 -7.58 11.49
CA ARG A 143 4.61 -7.45 11.63
C ARG A 143 4.19 -5.99 11.49
N ALA A 144 3.07 -5.75 10.79
CA ALA A 144 2.39 -4.48 10.81
C ALA A 144 1.23 -4.53 11.81
N LEU A 145 0.99 -3.42 12.49
CA LEU A 145 -0.13 -3.29 13.42
C LEU A 145 -1.47 -3.25 12.68
N CYS A 146 -1.51 -2.61 11.51
CA CYS A 146 -2.72 -2.36 10.73
C CYS A 146 -2.40 -2.16 9.26
N TYR A 147 -3.40 -2.27 8.40
CA TYR A 147 -3.37 -1.68 7.07
C TYR A 147 -3.69 -0.19 7.16
N TRP A 148 -3.16 0.55 6.22
CA TRP A 148 -3.37 1.99 6.14
C TRP A 148 -4.85 2.33 5.92
N GLY A 149 -5.47 3.05 6.85
CA GLY A 149 -6.88 3.45 6.78
C GLY A 149 -7.88 2.34 7.03
N ASP A 150 -7.47 1.17 7.59
CA ASP A 150 -8.43 0.14 7.97
C ASP A 150 -9.28 0.54 9.19
N ALA A 151 -10.43 -0.14 9.36
CA ALA A 151 -11.37 0.08 10.45
C ALA A 151 -10.84 -0.37 11.84
N GLY A 152 -9.63 -0.96 11.90
CA GLY A 152 -8.99 -1.35 13.15
C GLY A 152 -8.20 -0.19 13.76
N TRP A 153 -6.88 -0.17 13.50
CA TRP A 153 -5.97 0.88 13.97
C TRP A 153 -5.50 1.81 12.84
N GLY A 154 -5.83 1.46 11.58
CA GLY A 154 -5.30 2.12 10.39
C GLY A 154 -5.76 3.56 10.23
N GLU A 155 -7.00 3.86 10.59
CA GLU A 155 -7.55 5.21 10.53
C GLU A 155 -6.84 6.14 11.51
N ILE A 156 -6.64 5.68 12.75
CA ILE A 156 -5.91 6.44 13.80
C ILE A 156 -4.43 6.64 13.39
N ALA A 157 -3.80 5.62 12.80
CA ALA A 157 -2.43 5.72 12.32
C ALA A 157 -2.31 6.72 11.15
N MET A 158 -3.28 6.72 10.24
CA MET A 158 -3.34 7.65 9.12
C MET A 158 -3.53 9.10 9.56
N GLU A 159 -4.44 9.34 10.50
CA GLU A 159 -4.65 10.67 11.10
C GLU A 159 -3.40 11.15 11.84
N GLY A 160 -2.76 10.28 12.61
CA GLY A 160 -1.53 10.59 13.33
C GLY A 160 -0.43 11.05 12.39
N LYS A 161 -0.22 10.36 11.28
CA LYS A 161 0.77 10.77 10.26
C LYS A 161 0.42 12.12 9.64
N LYS A 162 -0.86 12.41 9.40
CA LYS A 162 -1.33 13.68 8.85
C LYS A 162 -1.11 14.82 9.83
N ASN A 163 -1.31 14.57 11.11
CA ASN A 163 -1.21 15.56 12.18
C ASN A 163 0.22 15.72 12.75
N GLY A 164 1.16 14.86 12.34
CA GLY A 164 2.56 14.92 12.77
C GLY A 164 2.86 14.26 14.12
N PHE A 165 1.92 13.52 14.71
CA PHE A 165 2.13 12.72 15.93
C PHE A 165 1.24 11.47 15.91
N PHE A 166 1.72 10.35 16.40
CA PHE A 166 0.90 9.15 16.57
C PHE A 166 0.15 9.18 17.89
N ASP A 167 -1.13 8.81 17.83
CA ASP A 167 -1.98 8.75 19.02
C ASP A 167 -1.43 7.69 19.99
N PRO A 168 -1.31 8.01 21.31
CA PRO A 168 -0.84 7.08 22.34
C PRO A 168 -1.65 5.78 22.40
N ARG A 169 -2.90 5.79 21.94
CA ARG A 169 -3.74 4.58 21.84
C ARG A 169 -3.13 3.48 20.94
N LEU A 170 -2.19 3.81 20.05
CA LEU A 170 -1.49 2.84 19.21
C LEU A 170 -0.37 2.09 19.94
N ILE A 171 0.11 2.59 21.06
CA ILE A 171 1.25 2.01 21.81
C ILE A 171 0.89 0.66 22.39
N PHE A 172 -0.19 0.59 23.17
CA PHE A 172 -0.58 -0.66 23.82
C PHE A 172 -0.88 -1.80 22.82
N PRO A 173 -1.64 -1.59 21.73
CA PRO A 173 -1.83 -2.59 20.68
C PRO A 173 -0.51 -3.03 20.02
N SER A 174 0.45 -2.11 19.83
CA SER A 174 1.78 -2.45 19.32
C SER A 174 2.55 -3.37 20.27
N VAL A 175 2.52 -3.08 21.56
CA VAL A 175 3.10 -3.94 22.60
C VAL A 175 2.44 -5.33 22.59
N GLN A 176 1.12 -5.39 22.52
CA GLN A 176 0.39 -6.66 22.45
C GLN A 176 0.73 -7.45 21.17
N MET A 177 0.86 -6.76 20.04
CA MET A 177 1.29 -7.38 18.79
C MET A 177 2.68 -8.01 18.96
N ILE A 178 3.66 -7.29 19.51
CA ILE A 178 5.02 -7.77 19.70
C ILE A 178 5.06 -8.94 20.68
N LYS A 179 4.47 -8.80 21.88
CA LYS A 179 4.57 -9.78 22.95
C LYS A 179 3.68 -11.02 22.74
N LYS A 180 2.53 -10.90 22.07
CA LYS A 180 1.56 -12.01 21.99
C LYS A 180 1.43 -12.62 20.60
N ARG A 181 1.56 -11.84 19.53
CA ARG A 181 1.38 -12.32 18.16
C ARG A 181 2.69 -12.59 17.45
N TRP A 182 3.58 -11.61 17.41
CA TRP A 182 4.89 -11.76 16.75
C TRP A 182 5.82 -12.69 17.53
N LYS A 183 5.99 -12.44 18.84
CA LYS A 183 6.84 -13.23 19.73
C LYS A 183 8.25 -13.46 19.18
N PRO A 184 8.99 -12.40 18.87
CA PRO A 184 10.35 -12.57 18.36
C PRO A 184 11.22 -13.35 19.35
N ASP A 185 12.04 -14.27 18.84
CA ASP A 185 12.95 -15.11 19.64
C ASP A 185 14.36 -15.07 19.03
N PRO A 186 15.39 -14.52 19.73
CA PRO A 186 15.29 -13.94 21.07
C PRO A 186 14.48 -12.65 21.11
N PHE A 187 13.90 -12.35 22.28
CA PHE A 187 13.21 -11.07 22.45
C PHE A 187 14.21 -9.91 22.33
N PRO A 188 13.90 -8.85 21.55
CA PRO A 188 14.82 -7.74 21.35
C PRO A 188 15.11 -7.01 22.66
N ASN A 189 16.36 -6.63 22.85
CA ASN A 189 16.82 -5.84 24.00
C ASN A 189 17.02 -4.35 23.66
N TRP A 190 16.87 -3.97 22.41
CA TRP A 190 16.87 -2.59 21.94
C TRP A 190 16.01 -2.43 20.69
N LEU A 191 15.65 -1.21 20.40
CA LEU A 191 15.00 -0.84 19.15
C LEU A 191 15.61 0.43 18.55
N THR A 192 15.44 0.61 17.26
CA THR A 192 15.71 1.85 16.55
C THR A 192 14.55 2.18 15.61
N TYR A 193 14.56 3.37 15.07
CA TYR A 193 13.51 3.84 14.17
C TYR A 193 14.12 4.48 12.91
N ILE A 194 13.33 4.51 11.84
CA ILE A 194 13.68 5.26 10.62
C ILE A 194 13.04 6.64 10.72
N PRO A 195 13.83 7.73 10.81
CA PRO A 195 13.29 9.07 10.98
C PRO A 195 12.46 9.51 9.76
N SER A 196 11.40 10.26 10.00
CA SER A 196 10.59 10.89 8.97
C SER A 196 11.19 12.25 8.61
N GLN A 197 11.36 12.54 7.32
CA GLN A 197 11.85 13.85 6.87
C GLN A 197 10.82 14.97 7.09
N ASN A 198 9.53 14.67 6.90
CA ASN A 198 8.46 15.67 7.02
C ASN A 198 7.99 15.87 8.46
N HIS A 199 8.13 14.85 9.32
CA HIS A 199 7.70 14.86 10.71
C HIS A 199 8.78 14.16 11.56
N PRO A 200 9.90 14.81 11.88
CA PRO A 200 11.04 14.19 12.56
C PRO A 200 10.67 13.51 13.89
N GLU A 201 9.83 14.17 14.68
CA GLU A 201 9.43 13.68 15.99
C GLU A 201 8.38 12.55 15.97
N LEU A 202 7.66 12.38 14.85
CA LEU A 202 6.53 11.47 14.74
C LEU A 202 6.90 10.02 15.11
N VAL A 203 7.93 9.49 14.44
CA VAL A 203 8.35 8.11 14.64
C VAL A 203 9.25 7.99 15.87
N ALA A 204 10.09 9.02 16.13
CA ALA A 204 10.99 9.06 17.26
C ALA A 204 10.23 8.97 18.59
N ASN A 205 9.21 9.80 18.78
CA ASN A 205 8.42 9.80 20.00
C ASN A 205 7.66 8.49 20.21
N PHE A 206 7.04 7.97 19.15
CA PHE A 206 6.36 6.68 19.21
C PHE A 206 7.32 5.53 19.57
N ALA A 207 8.52 5.52 18.99
CA ALA A 207 9.55 4.51 19.27
C ALA A 207 10.03 4.58 20.72
N LYS A 208 10.28 5.78 21.25
CA LYS A 208 10.70 5.97 22.65
C LYS A 208 9.63 5.50 23.64
N GLU A 209 8.37 5.84 23.40
CA GLU A 209 7.26 5.36 24.24
C GLU A 209 7.09 3.85 24.18
N LEU A 210 7.19 3.27 22.98
CA LEU A 210 7.12 1.82 22.80
C LEU A 210 8.27 1.11 23.53
N ALA A 211 9.50 1.60 23.41
CA ALA A 211 10.67 1.08 24.08
C ALA A 211 10.53 1.11 25.62
N ASN A 212 10.01 2.22 26.13
CA ASN A 212 9.78 2.39 27.58
C ASN A 212 8.79 1.34 28.14
N ILE A 213 7.69 1.05 27.40
CA ILE A 213 6.72 0.01 27.85
C ILE A 213 7.25 -1.41 27.63
N LEU A 214 8.11 -1.61 26.63
CA LEU A 214 8.75 -2.91 26.42
C LEU A 214 9.93 -3.18 27.37
N ASP A 215 10.38 -2.16 28.08
CA ASP A 215 11.56 -2.18 28.97
C ASP A 215 12.86 -2.50 28.19
N ILE A 216 13.06 -1.80 27.06
CA ILE A 216 14.22 -1.95 26.19
C ILE A 216 14.79 -0.58 25.81
N GLU A 217 16.06 -0.54 25.39
CA GLU A 217 16.72 0.70 24.98
C GLU A 217 16.25 1.16 23.59
N CYS A 218 16.14 2.50 23.40
CA CYS A 218 15.83 3.10 22.11
C CYS A 218 17.01 3.91 21.60
N PHE A 219 17.57 3.52 20.45
CA PHE A 219 18.72 4.19 19.85
C PHE A 219 18.32 4.95 18.57
N ASP A 220 18.87 6.14 18.42
CA ASP A 220 18.85 6.88 17.14
C ASP A 220 20.04 6.45 16.29
N ALA A 221 19.92 5.28 15.66
CA ALA A 221 21.00 4.65 14.91
C ALA A 221 20.90 4.84 13.38
N VAL A 222 19.80 5.42 12.88
CA VAL A 222 19.54 5.53 11.44
C VAL A 222 19.37 6.98 11.03
N ASN A 223 20.31 7.47 10.20
CA ASN A 223 20.17 8.74 9.51
C ASN A 223 19.58 8.53 8.10
N LYS A 224 18.71 9.44 7.67
CA LYS A 224 18.05 9.39 6.37
C LYS A 224 18.52 10.52 5.45
#